data_9a2b06690521f32609ffe913dd54ba1d
#
_entry.id   9a2b06690521f32609ffe913dd54ba1d
#
_cell.length_a   1.000
_cell.length_b   1.000
_cell.length_c   1.000
_cell.angle_alpha   90.00
_cell.angle_beta   90.00
_cell.angle_gamma   90.00
#
_symmetry.space_group_name_H-M   'P 1'
#
loop_
_entity.id
_entity.type
_entity.pdbx_description
1 polymer ?
#
loop_
_entity_poly.entity_id
_entity_poly.type
_entity_poly.pdbx_seq_one_letter_code
_entity_poly.pdbx_strand_id
1 'polypeptide(L)'
;MRTAKTTGRTGEEGAVLLIVAIALVTLLAIAALVIDLGAVRSNRAASLVAADAASTAGALDAAEGDGRAGCETALDYLELNLSGVGTLSGASCLGFPTSCDASTPSTTTTGTSGDWTVTLTYPVPDAAALLDPSAIGASGQAISTDDGDPCERFGVSITSNHEHLFASIIGAASQDTTVSSVAKTFIPPSEDFALNLLILERYDCDTITAAGSGGGLGGIVVNAVLNTDTGELDPGYIAIDSDASGVCGGDGVLDVDGSNAYIRADGPTGCDTETGTHVGPGGLTVGEGCGALRLLAPGTPGCNYPACTSSGTVSPDPSAGRERITRAPVDHRFNSKAAYPMPVGWEIDPCTDAPAPHIDNLVAAYGGTGTPTGFTSWTGAGYPCSIEGGAGTEINAPAGTWHIDCDPFEVKRTVVFPAGDVIFDGDVVVEASGVLALNSKPAGGYPYSPDSDAAIAYMRNGNLIKAGEGSVLLYNTMMYYSASSGIAMSGGTGALTWTGPQSGNFEALSMWSESPAVHQLAGQAALDLEGVFFAPWARVVYRGNGSQEQVAAQFVSRTLSSEGQGLLVVRPNFDRAVLFPADPDTQLIR
;
A
#
# COMPACT_ATOMS: atom_id res chain seq x y z
N MET A 1 51.31 39.06 94.78
CA MET A 1 51.00 37.69 94.31
C MET A 1 49.56 37.64 93.75
N ARG A 2 49.40 37.57 92.44
CA ARG A 2 48.11 37.44 91.74
C ARG A 2 48.05 36.03 91.24
N THR A 3 47.20 35.25 91.84
CA THR A 3 46.87 33.90 91.37
C THR A 3 45.95 33.98 90.12
N ALA A 4 46.44 33.51 89.02
CA ALA A 4 45.67 33.36 87.77
C ALA A 4 44.74 32.14 87.94
N LYS A 5 43.47 32.37 87.83
CA LYS A 5 42.43 31.35 87.79
C LYS A 5 42.27 30.80 86.36
N THR A 6 42.88 29.66 86.11
CA THR A 6 42.68 28.91 84.89
C THR A 6 41.27 28.33 84.91
N THR A 7 40.35 28.92 84.18
CA THR A 7 39.03 28.34 83.87
C THR A 7 39.23 27.27 82.81
N GLY A 8 39.12 25.98 83.26
CA GLY A 8 39.12 24.85 82.32
C GLY A 8 37.88 24.88 81.45
N ARG A 9 38.08 25.11 80.16
CA ARG A 9 37.10 24.85 79.08
C ARG A 9 37.23 23.39 78.64
N THR A 10 36.69 22.48 79.39
CA THR A 10 36.72 21.05 79.02
C THR A 10 35.31 20.47 79.09
N GLY A 11 34.46 20.81 78.17
CA GLY A 11 33.11 20.19 78.17
C GLY A 11 32.34 20.39 76.82
N GLU A 12 32.66 21.42 76.05
CA GLU A 12 31.85 21.76 74.86
C GLU A 12 32.36 21.10 73.58
N GLU A 13 33.64 20.79 73.47
CA GLU A 13 34.23 20.22 72.21
C GLU A 13 33.74 18.79 71.98
N GLY A 14 33.46 17.99 73.01
CA GLY A 14 32.91 16.64 72.87
C GLY A 14 31.43 16.61 72.39
N ALA A 15 30.62 17.59 72.79
CA ALA A 15 29.24 17.69 72.46
C ALA A 15 29.04 18.10 70.95
N VAL A 16 29.91 19.02 70.50
CA VAL A 16 29.87 19.45 69.06
C VAL A 16 30.22 18.28 68.14
N LEU A 17 31.22 17.47 68.51
CA LEU A 17 31.60 16.31 67.69
C LEU A 17 30.47 15.27 67.60
N LEU A 18 29.75 15.04 68.70
CA LEU A 18 28.59 14.14 68.69
C LEU A 18 27.45 14.67 67.82
N ILE A 19 27.15 15.98 67.91
CA ILE A 19 26.09 16.60 67.10
C ILE A 19 26.49 16.56 65.59
N VAL A 20 27.74 16.85 65.25
CA VAL A 20 28.24 16.78 63.89
C VAL A 20 28.20 15.34 63.36
N ALA A 21 28.56 14.34 64.16
CA ALA A 21 28.48 12.93 63.76
C ALA A 21 27.03 12.49 63.46
N ILE A 22 26.06 12.86 64.32
CA ILE A 22 24.66 12.56 64.12
C ILE A 22 24.12 13.31 62.88
N ALA A 23 24.46 14.58 62.71
CA ALA A 23 24.05 15.37 61.56
C ALA A 23 24.64 14.80 60.25
N LEU A 24 25.88 14.34 60.25
CA LEU A 24 26.53 13.73 59.08
C LEU A 24 25.81 12.42 58.69
N VAL A 25 25.54 11.55 59.67
CA VAL A 25 24.81 10.29 59.43
C VAL A 25 23.41 10.57 58.86
N THR A 26 22.71 11.57 59.40
CA THR A 26 21.38 11.96 58.91
C THR A 26 21.44 12.50 57.47
N LEU A 27 22.44 13.35 57.15
CA LEU A 27 22.62 13.85 55.79
C LEU A 27 22.98 12.74 54.82
N LEU A 28 23.84 11.79 55.22
CA LEU A 28 24.16 10.64 54.37
C LEU A 28 22.93 9.74 54.14
N ALA A 29 22.09 9.52 55.17
CA ALA A 29 20.86 8.77 55.00
C ALA A 29 19.86 9.44 54.08
N ILE A 30 19.72 10.77 54.14
CA ILE A 30 18.88 11.54 53.19
C ILE A 30 19.45 11.46 51.77
N ALA A 31 20.76 11.64 51.59
CA ALA A 31 21.40 11.55 50.28
C ALA A 31 21.22 10.14 49.66
N ALA A 32 21.38 9.09 50.45
CA ALA A 32 21.16 7.70 50.07
C ALA A 32 19.70 7.46 49.60
N LEU A 33 18.72 7.97 50.34
CA LEU A 33 17.31 7.86 49.95
C LEU A 33 17.00 8.60 48.63
N VAL A 34 17.60 9.78 48.44
CA VAL A 34 17.43 10.57 47.20
C VAL A 34 17.98 9.82 45.99
N ILE A 35 19.15 9.17 46.14
CA ILE A 35 19.75 8.36 45.08
C ILE A 35 18.88 7.15 44.73
N ASP A 36 18.44 6.37 45.69
CA ASP A 36 17.59 5.20 45.46
C ASP A 36 16.25 5.60 44.81
N LEU A 37 15.61 6.67 45.30
CA LEU A 37 14.37 7.19 44.72
C LEU A 37 14.57 7.70 43.30
N GLY A 38 15.71 8.35 43.05
CA GLY A 38 16.09 8.82 41.71
C GLY A 38 16.26 7.66 40.73
N ALA A 39 16.90 6.57 41.18
CA ALA A 39 17.08 5.37 40.35
C ALA A 39 15.75 4.68 40.01
N VAL A 40 14.85 4.53 41.02
CA VAL A 40 13.49 3.98 40.78
C VAL A 40 12.70 4.81 39.80
N ARG A 41 12.73 6.14 39.91
CA ARG A 41 12.06 7.04 38.97
C ARG A 41 12.61 6.95 37.58
N SER A 42 13.93 6.88 37.42
CA SER A 42 14.60 6.73 36.14
C SER A 42 14.22 5.40 35.45
N ASN A 43 14.24 4.30 36.23
CA ASN A 43 13.84 3.00 35.72
C ASN A 43 12.38 2.95 35.29
N ARG A 44 11.48 3.55 36.11
CA ARG A 44 10.05 3.66 35.73
C ARG A 44 9.85 4.47 34.46
N ALA A 45 10.57 5.59 34.27
CA ALA A 45 10.46 6.40 33.07
C ALA A 45 10.93 5.62 31.82
N ALA A 46 12.04 4.90 31.93
CA ALA A 46 12.54 4.04 30.85
C ALA A 46 11.55 2.92 30.51
N SER A 47 10.97 2.26 31.53
CA SER A 47 9.94 1.22 31.34
C SER A 47 8.69 1.77 30.64
N LEU A 48 8.25 2.98 30.99
CA LEU A 48 7.10 3.61 30.37
C LEU A 48 7.34 3.91 28.89
N VAL A 49 8.50 4.47 28.55
CA VAL A 49 8.87 4.73 27.14
C VAL A 49 8.90 3.44 26.33
N ALA A 50 9.45 2.36 26.91
CA ALA A 50 9.48 1.07 26.25
C ALA A 50 8.07 0.47 26.07
N ALA A 51 7.20 0.61 27.08
CA ALA A 51 5.81 0.17 26.99
C ALA A 51 5.02 0.96 25.94
N ASP A 52 5.21 2.29 25.89
CA ASP A 52 4.59 3.17 24.91
C ASP A 52 5.02 2.78 23.47
N ALA A 53 6.32 2.59 23.26
CA ALA A 53 6.85 2.20 21.95
C ALA A 53 6.34 0.82 21.51
N ALA A 54 6.37 -0.17 22.41
CA ALA A 54 5.93 -1.52 22.11
C ALA A 54 4.42 -1.62 21.89
N SER A 55 3.61 -0.90 22.70
CA SER A 55 2.16 -0.89 22.50
C SER A 55 1.79 -0.21 21.18
N THR A 56 2.47 0.88 20.82
CA THR A 56 2.25 1.58 19.54
C THR A 56 2.61 0.69 18.35
N ALA A 57 3.79 0.06 18.38
CA ALA A 57 4.22 -0.83 17.30
C ALA A 57 3.32 -2.07 17.20
N GLY A 58 2.97 -2.67 18.35
CA GLY A 58 2.06 -3.82 18.39
C GLY A 58 0.65 -3.48 17.93
N ALA A 59 0.13 -2.29 18.24
CA ALA A 59 -1.16 -1.84 17.76
C ALA A 59 -1.15 -1.63 16.24
N LEU A 60 -0.08 -1.06 15.70
CA LEU A 60 0.07 -0.83 14.27
C LEU A 60 0.02 -2.14 13.48
N ASP A 61 0.77 -3.15 13.89
CA ASP A 61 0.79 -4.45 13.21
C ASP A 61 -0.46 -5.30 13.50
N ALA A 62 -1.18 -5.02 14.60
CA ALA A 62 -2.46 -5.65 14.89
C ALA A 62 -3.65 -4.94 14.19
N ALA A 63 -3.43 -3.87 13.43
CA ALA A 63 -4.47 -3.02 12.86
C ALA A 63 -5.50 -3.76 12.00
N GLU A 64 -5.08 -4.83 11.33
CA GLU A 64 -5.95 -5.67 10.51
C GLU A 64 -6.56 -6.86 11.28
N GLY A 65 -6.50 -6.83 12.62
CA GLY A 65 -6.99 -7.91 13.48
C GLY A 65 -5.97 -9.02 13.72
N ASP A 66 -4.75 -8.94 13.18
CA ASP A 66 -3.69 -9.92 13.43
C ASP A 66 -2.93 -9.63 14.74
N GLY A 67 -3.52 -10.04 15.86
CA GLY A 67 -2.90 -9.91 17.17
C GLY A 67 -1.59 -10.69 17.30
N ARG A 68 -1.34 -11.71 16.47
CA ARG A 68 -0.08 -12.45 16.47
C ARG A 68 1.06 -11.59 15.93
N ALA A 69 0.87 -10.96 14.78
CA ALA A 69 1.84 -10.03 14.21
C ALA A 69 2.14 -8.89 15.20
N GLY A 70 1.09 -8.26 15.76
CA GLY A 70 1.25 -7.23 16.79
C GLY A 70 2.02 -7.71 18.03
N CYS A 71 1.81 -8.96 18.48
CA CYS A 71 2.56 -9.53 19.60
C CYS A 71 4.05 -9.71 19.26
N GLU A 72 4.38 -10.24 18.09
CA GLU A 72 5.76 -10.46 17.65
C GLU A 72 6.52 -9.14 17.56
N THR A 73 5.94 -8.14 16.91
CA THR A 73 6.53 -6.79 16.81
C THR A 73 6.68 -6.12 18.17
N ALA A 74 5.68 -6.20 19.05
CA ALA A 74 5.79 -5.64 20.40
C ALA A 74 6.93 -6.27 21.21
N LEU A 75 7.16 -7.58 21.09
CA LEU A 75 8.28 -8.28 21.73
C LEU A 75 9.63 -7.78 21.22
N ASP A 76 9.77 -7.63 19.91
CA ASP A 76 11.01 -7.13 19.28
C ASP A 76 11.33 -5.70 19.77
N TYR A 77 10.33 -4.83 19.83
CA TYR A 77 10.51 -3.47 20.37
C TYR A 77 10.87 -3.44 21.85
N LEU A 78 10.34 -4.36 22.66
CA LEU A 78 10.70 -4.47 24.08
C LEU A 78 12.14 -4.95 24.26
N GLU A 79 12.58 -5.96 23.50
CA GLU A 79 13.96 -6.45 23.52
C GLU A 79 14.97 -5.37 23.08
N LEU A 80 14.59 -4.50 22.17
CA LEU A 80 15.43 -3.38 21.70
C LEU A 80 15.49 -2.21 22.70
N ASN A 81 14.39 -1.89 23.37
CA ASN A 81 14.26 -0.65 24.15
C ASN A 81 14.48 -0.82 25.67
N LEU A 82 14.36 -2.04 26.19
CA LEU A 82 14.65 -2.30 27.61
C LEU A 82 16.13 -2.65 27.78
N SER A 83 16.87 -1.77 28.41
CA SER A 83 18.29 -1.98 28.67
C SER A 83 18.52 -3.16 29.62
N GLY A 84 19.31 -4.13 29.19
CA GLY A 84 19.64 -5.33 29.97
C GLY A 84 18.61 -6.46 29.86
N VAL A 85 17.59 -6.30 29.05
CA VAL A 85 16.69 -7.37 28.64
C VAL A 85 17.34 -8.14 27.49
N GLY A 86 17.54 -9.43 27.68
CA GLY A 86 17.80 -10.36 26.59
C GLY A 86 16.46 -10.89 26.06
N THR A 87 16.50 -12.04 25.41
CA THR A 87 15.26 -12.70 24.93
C THR A 87 14.28 -12.94 26.07
N LEU A 88 13.03 -12.49 25.91
CA LEU A 88 11.94 -12.65 26.87
C LEU A 88 11.49 -14.12 26.91
N SER A 89 11.93 -14.87 27.90
CA SER A 89 11.59 -16.28 28.06
C SER A 89 10.15 -16.45 28.55
N GLY A 90 9.43 -17.40 27.95
CA GLY A 90 8.05 -17.72 28.31
C GLY A 90 6.99 -16.94 27.52
N ALA A 91 7.32 -15.84 26.88
CA ALA A 91 6.40 -15.17 25.96
C ALA A 91 6.17 -16.02 24.71
N SER A 92 4.92 -16.10 24.27
CA SER A 92 4.54 -16.82 23.05
C SER A 92 3.36 -16.14 22.38
N CYS A 93 3.54 -15.74 21.14
CA CYS A 93 2.50 -15.11 20.33
C CYS A 93 1.56 -16.11 19.65
N LEU A 94 1.85 -17.41 19.72
CA LEU A 94 1.05 -18.45 19.06
C LEU A 94 -0.40 -18.55 19.55
N GLY A 95 -0.71 -18.06 20.75
CA GLY A 95 -2.06 -18.03 21.29
C GLY A 95 -2.89 -16.80 20.89
N PHE A 96 -2.27 -15.81 20.26
CA PHE A 96 -2.97 -14.60 19.85
C PHE A 96 -3.81 -14.86 18.59
N PRO A 97 -4.99 -14.21 18.47
CA PRO A 97 -5.84 -14.35 17.29
C PRO A 97 -5.15 -13.75 16.05
N THR A 98 -5.31 -14.41 14.90
CA THR A 98 -4.89 -13.90 13.59
C THR A 98 -6.00 -13.17 12.86
N SER A 99 -7.18 -13.08 13.48
CA SER A 99 -8.30 -12.24 13.06
C SER A 99 -9.07 -11.86 14.32
N CYS A 100 -9.57 -10.64 14.39
CA CYS A 100 -10.27 -10.12 15.55
C CYS A 100 -11.65 -9.59 15.16
N ASP A 101 -12.64 -9.85 16.01
CA ASP A 101 -13.97 -9.27 15.95
C ASP A 101 -14.47 -8.92 17.36
N ALA A 102 -15.59 -8.25 17.48
CA ALA A 102 -16.13 -7.80 18.76
C ALA A 102 -16.40 -8.94 19.77
N SER A 103 -16.42 -10.20 19.33
CA SER A 103 -16.59 -11.38 20.20
C SER A 103 -15.29 -12.09 20.55
N THR A 104 -14.16 -11.65 19.98
CA THR A 104 -12.86 -12.27 20.19
C THR A 104 -12.40 -12.10 21.65
N PRO A 105 -12.11 -13.20 22.36
CA PRO A 105 -11.69 -13.10 23.76
C PRO A 105 -10.29 -12.51 23.88
N SER A 106 -10.09 -11.69 24.91
CA SER A 106 -8.78 -11.14 25.24
C SER A 106 -7.77 -12.26 25.55
N THR A 107 -6.63 -12.19 24.91
CA THR A 107 -5.51 -13.12 25.09
C THR A 107 -4.32 -12.38 25.69
N THR A 108 -3.61 -13.02 26.61
CA THR A 108 -2.41 -12.47 27.21
C THR A 108 -1.25 -13.44 27.11
N THR A 109 -0.04 -12.90 26.95
CA THR A 109 1.20 -13.65 27.12
C THR A 109 2.12 -12.92 28.07
N THR A 110 2.91 -13.68 28.85
CA THR A 110 3.86 -13.10 29.81
C THR A 110 5.25 -13.68 29.54
N GLY A 111 6.22 -12.78 29.41
CA GLY A 111 7.63 -13.11 29.28
C GLY A 111 8.44 -12.54 30.43
N THR A 112 9.55 -13.18 30.76
CA THR A 112 10.48 -12.73 31.80
C THR A 112 11.91 -12.71 31.31
N SER A 113 12.68 -11.71 31.74
CA SER A 113 14.12 -11.62 31.50
C SER A 113 14.79 -10.86 32.65
N GLY A 114 15.59 -11.55 33.46
CA GLY A 114 16.19 -10.98 34.68
C GLY A 114 15.13 -10.43 35.63
N ASP A 115 15.23 -9.15 35.96
CA ASP A 115 14.30 -8.45 36.87
C ASP A 115 13.04 -7.91 36.17
N TRP A 116 12.84 -8.27 34.92
CA TRP A 116 11.74 -7.77 34.08
C TRP A 116 10.68 -8.84 33.89
N THR A 117 9.42 -8.45 34.06
CA THR A 117 8.25 -9.22 33.66
C THR A 117 7.41 -8.38 32.75
N VAL A 118 7.16 -8.86 31.53
CA VAL A 118 6.39 -8.17 30.50
C VAL A 118 5.12 -8.97 30.23
N THR A 119 3.99 -8.29 30.16
CA THR A 119 2.70 -8.88 29.78
C THR A 119 2.13 -8.13 28.59
N LEU A 120 1.82 -8.86 27.52
CA LEU A 120 1.14 -8.36 26.32
C LEU A 120 -0.31 -8.80 26.35
N THR A 121 -1.21 -7.95 25.88
CA THR A 121 -2.67 -8.20 25.88
C THR A 121 -3.29 -7.75 24.57
N TYR A 122 -4.03 -8.65 23.90
CA TYR A 122 -4.81 -8.34 22.71
C TYR A 122 -5.98 -9.33 22.53
N PRO A 123 -7.16 -8.89 22.10
CA PRO A 123 -7.63 -7.51 22.12
C PRO A 123 -7.77 -6.99 23.55
N VAL A 124 -7.77 -5.65 23.73
CA VAL A 124 -7.92 -5.04 25.03
C VAL A 124 -9.39 -4.66 25.25
N PRO A 125 -10.08 -5.32 26.19
CA PRO A 125 -11.50 -5.08 26.41
C PRO A 125 -11.79 -3.75 27.08
N ASP A 126 -13.03 -3.26 26.95
CA ASP A 126 -13.53 -2.14 27.73
C ASP A 126 -13.45 -2.43 29.23
N ALA A 127 -13.29 -1.37 30.00
CA ALA A 127 -13.10 -1.44 31.44
C ALA A 127 -11.84 -2.20 31.93
N ALA A 128 -10.92 -2.56 31.01
CA ALA A 128 -9.64 -3.11 31.43
C ALA A 128 -8.87 -2.08 32.25
N ALA A 129 -8.54 -2.45 33.47
CA ALA A 129 -7.68 -1.65 34.34
C ALA A 129 -6.23 -1.98 33.99
N LEU A 130 -5.64 -1.25 33.06
CA LEU A 130 -4.23 -1.42 32.67
C LEU A 130 -3.26 -0.72 33.62
N LEU A 131 -3.76 0.23 34.40
CA LEU A 131 -3.00 0.89 35.42
C LEU A 131 -3.56 0.47 36.77
N ASP A 132 -2.74 -0.15 37.62
CA ASP A 132 -3.07 -0.31 39.01
C ASP A 132 -3.09 1.09 39.67
N PRO A 133 -4.28 1.63 40.06
CA PRO A 133 -4.37 2.95 40.67
C PRO A 133 -3.52 3.08 41.94
N SER A 134 -3.26 1.98 42.62
CA SER A 134 -2.46 1.95 43.84
C SER A 134 -0.98 2.17 43.57
N ALA A 135 -0.48 1.82 42.40
CA ALA A 135 0.93 1.95 42.02
C ALA A 135 1.36 3.39 41.72
N ILE A 136 0.42 4.27 41.34
CA ILE A 136 0.72 5.65 40.94
C ILE A 136 0.02 6.72 41.75
N GLY A 137 -0.85 6.35 42.68
CA GLY A 137 -1.59 7.30 43.53
C GLY A 137 -2.62 8.14 42.74
N ALA A 138 -2.93 7.78 41.50
CA ALA A 138 -3.93 8.39 40.65
C ALA A 138 -5.18 7.51 40.58
N SER A 139 -6.34 8.12 40.37
CA SER A 139 -7.55 7.37 40.02
C SER A 139 -7.30 6.69 38.67
N GLY A 140 -7.24 5.37 38.65
CA GLY A 140 -7.02 4.61 37.42
C GLY A 140 -8.05 5.01 36.39
N GLN A 141 -7.57 5.33 35.20
CA GLN A 141 -8.43 5.57 34.05
C GLN A 141 -8.75 4.21 33.45
N ALA A 142 -10.02 3.84 33.47
CA ALA A 142 -10.48 2.66 32.77
C ALA A 142 -10.62 3.01 31.29
N ILE A 143 -10.27 2.08 30.43
CA ILE A 143 -10.53 2.19 28.99
C ILE A 143 -12.04 2.25 28.79
N SER A 144 -12.49 3.24 28.02
CA SER A 144 -13.91 3.44 27.71
C SER A 144 -14.25 2.96 26.30
N THR A 145 -15.54 2.83 26.01
CA THR A 145 -16.04 2.57 24.65
C THR A 145 -15.69 3.68 23.67
N ASP A 146 -15.41 4.91 24.16
CA ASP A 146 -15.00 6.04 23.32
C ASP A 146 -13.53 5.92 22.85
N ASP A 147 -12.77 4.99 23.43
CA ASP A 147 -11.37 4.73 23.05
C ASP A 147 -11.23 3.75 21.86
N GLY A 148 -12.29 3.49 21.10
CA GLY A 148 -12.33 2.59 19.94
C GLY A 148 -12.73 1.16 20.30
N ASP A 149 -12.68 0.27 19.29
CA ASP A 149 -13.01 -1.15 19.45
C ASP A 149 -11.89 -1.92 20.20
N PRO A 150 -12.22 -2.95 20.98
CA PRO A 150 -11.22 -3.81 21.59
C PRO A 150 -10.13 -4.33 20.63
N CYS A 151 -10.52 -4.66 19.39
CA CYS A 151 -9.62 -5.16 18.35
C CYS A 151 -8.65 -4.09 17.81
N GLU A 152 -8.92 -2.83 18.03
CA GLU A 152 -8.03 -1.72 17.66
C GLU A 152 -6.96 -1.46 18.73
N ARG A 153 -7.01 -2.13 19.88
CA ARG A 153 -6.21 -1.81 21.06
C ARG A 153 -5.21 -2.90 21.38
N PHE A 154 -3.97 -2.51 21.59
CA PHE A 154 -2.89 -3.37 22.01
C PHE A 154 -2.29 -2.89 23.32
N GLY A 155 -2.20 -3.77 24.32
CA GLY A 155 -1.77 -3.44 25.68
C GLY A 155 -0.43 -4.06 26.04
N VAL A 156 0.44 -3.28 26.70
CA VAL A 156 1.73 -3.70 27.21
C VAL A 156 1.84 -3.30 28.69
N SER A 157 2.19 -4.24 29.54
CA SER A 157 2.49 -3.99 30.96
C SER A 157 3.89 -4.49 31.27
N ILE A 158 4.69 -3.67 31.94
CA ILE A 158 6.06 -3.98 32.34
C ILE A 158 6.18 -3.83 33.82
N THR A 159 6.59 -4.91 34.50
CA THR A 159 6.97 -4.90 35.92
C THR A 159 8.48 -5.09 36.02
N SER A 160 9.15 -4.19 36.72
CA SER A 160 10.58 -4.29 36.98
C SER A 160 10.84 -4.33 38.48
N ASN A 161 11.70 -5.24 38.93
CA ASN A 161 12.21 -5.27 40.30
C ASN A 161 13.50 -4.43 40.35
N HIS A 162 13.50 -3.41 41.20
CA HIS A 162 14.66 -2.54 41.39
C HIS A 162 15.27 -2.76 42.74
N GLU A 163 16.53 -3.22 42.79
CA GLU A 163 17.29 -3.34 44.02
C GLU A 163 17.75 -1.97 44.53
N HIS A 164 17.51 -1.72 45.83
CA HIS A 164 17.98 -0.50 46.48
C HIS A 164 19.43 -0.63 46.89
N LEU A 165 20.26 0.35 46.58
CA LEU A 165 21.66 0.36 46.97
C LEU A 165 21.83 0.68 48.46
N PHE A 166 21.08 1.64 48.96
CA PHE A 166 21.23 2.17 50.32
C PHE A 166 20.05 1.83 51.23
N ALA A 167 18.82 1.81 50.74
CA ALA A 167 17.67 1.47 51.53
C ALA A 167 17.69 -0.01 52.01
N SER A 168 18.46 -0.88 51.38
CA SER A 168 18.72 -2.24 51.80
C SER A 168 19.34 -2.32 53.21
N ILE A 169 20.11 -1.30 53.65
CA ILE A 169 20.73 -1.20 54.98
C ILE A 169 19.66 -1.07 56.07
N ILE A 170 18.51 -0.48 55.74
CA ILE A 170 17.38 -0.30 56.68
C ILE A 170 16.27 -1.35 56.48
N GLY A 171 16.53 -2.38 55.65
CA GLY A 171 15.63 -3.50 55.46
C GLY A 171 14.68 -3.41 54.25
N ALA A 172 14.80 -2.35 53.42
CA ALA A 172 14.07 -2.25 52.17
C ALA A 172 15.02 -2.66 51.01
N ALA A 173 15.03 -3.97 50.67
CA ALA A 173 16.00 -4.53 49.76
C ALA A 173 15.67 -4.21 48.27
N SER A 174 14.41 -4.23 47.90
CA SER A 174 13.96 -3.97 46.53
C SER A 174 12.55 -3.41 46.49
N GLN A 175 12.18 -2.86 45.31
CA GLN A 175 10.83 -2.36 45.03
C GLN A 175 10.41 -2.74 43.62
N ASP A 176 9.22 -3.30 43.51
CA ASP A 176 8.59 -3.54 42.20
C ASP A 176 7.97 -2.24 41.67
N THR A 177 8.18 -2.01 40.41
CA THR A 177 7.59 -0.88 39.68
C THR A 177 6.84 -1.41 38.47
N THR A 178 5.54 -1.15 38.37
CA THR A 178 4.73 -1.53 37.23
C THR A 178 4.33 -0.30 36.44
N VAL A 179 4.43 -0.40 35.12
CA VAL A 179 3.92 0.57 34.17
C VAL A 179 3.08 -0.18 33.14
N SER A 180 2.07 0.48 32.60
CA SER A 180 1.25 -0.08 31.53
C SER A 180 0.97 0.99 30.49
N SER A 181 0.88 0.55 29.26
CA SER A 181 0.54 1.38 28.11
C SER A 181 -0.43 0.65 27.22
N VAL A 182 -1.39 1.36 26.66
CA VAL A 182 -2.27 0.88 25.61
C VAL A 182 -2.21 1.86 24.46
N ALA A 183 -1.98 1.33 23.28
CA ALA A 183 -2.17 2.07 22.06
C ALA A 183 -3.41 1.54 21.34
N LYS A 184 -4.12 2.41 20.68
CA LYS A 184 -5.12 2.07 19.68
C LYS A 184 -4.61 2.42 18.30
N THR A 185 -4.92 1.59 17.36
CA THR A 185 -4.80 1.94 15.95
C THR A 185 -6.11 2.57 15.52
N PHE A 186 -6.00 3.73 14.99
CA PHE A 186 -7.08 4.38 14.26
C PHE A 186 -6.74 4.23 12.78
N ILE A 187 -7.50 3.41 12.07
CA ILE A 187 -7.52 3.50 10.62
C ILE A 187 -8.45 4.68 10.35
N PRO A 188 -7.93 5.87 9.98
CA PRO A 188 -8.83 6.94 9.59
C PRO A 188 -9.73 6.36 8.51
N PRO A 189 -11.03 6.70 8.47
CA PRO A 189 -11.83 6.37 7.32
C PRO A 189 -10.99 6.77 6.12
N SER A 190 -10.69 5.81 5.23
CA SER A 190 -9.87 6.02 4.06
C SER A 190 -10.17 7.42 3.56
N GLU A 191 -9.16 8.24 3.31
CA GLU A 191 -9.43 9.43 2.53
C GLU A 191 -10.02 8.87 1.25
N ASP A 192 -11.35 8.90 1.14
CA ASP A 192 -12.15 8.16 0.18
C ASP A 192 -11.98 8.73 -1.23
N PHE A 193 -10.75 8.88 -1.69
CA PHE A 193 -10.47 9.30 -3.05
C PHE A 193 -9.79 8.19 -3.86
N ALA A 194 -10.21 8.06 -5.08
CA ALA A 194 -9.65 7.08 -6.00
C ALA A 194 -8.22 7.47 -6.39
N LEU A 195 -7.29 6.55 -6.16
CA LEU A 195 -5.94 6.67 -6.69
C LEU A 195 -5.97 6.47 -8.21
N ASN A 196 -5.66 7.50 -8.99
CA ASN A 196 -5.72 7.39 -10.45
C ASN A 196 -4.45 6.75 -11.03
N LEU A 197 -3.27 7.22 -10.59
CA LEU A 197 -1.98 6.70 -11.00
C LEU A 197 -1.11 6.43 -9.79
N LEU A 198 -0.56 5.21 -9.71
CA LEU A 198 0.47 4.85 -8.75
C LEU A 198 1.69 4.33 -9.51
N ILE A 199 2.82 4.99 -9.31
CA ILE A 199 4.07 4.68 -9.97
C ILE A 199 5.09 4.24 -8.92
N LEU A 200 5.63 3.02 -9.08
CA LEU A 200 6.38 2.30 -8.06
C LEU A 200 7.90 2.31 -8.26
N GLU A 201 8.40 2.93 -9.34
CA GLU A 201 9.84 2.99 -9.57
C GLU A 201 10.53 3.86 -8.53
N ARG A 202 11.55 3.31 -7.87
CA ARG A 202 12.24 3.96 -6.76
C ARG A 202 13.47 4.75 -7.16
N TYR A 203 14.25 4.22 -8.10
CA TYR A 203 15.64 4.62 -8.28
C TYR A 203 15.93 5.24 -9.64
N ASP A 204 15.03 5.03 -10.60
CA ASP A 204 15.21 5.55 -11.94
C ASP A 204 14.63 6.95 -12.10
N CYS A 205 15.21 7.67 -13.05
CA CYS A 205 14.66 8.88 -13.63
C CYS A 205 13.58 8.52 -14.66
N ASP A 206 12.86 9.51 -15.16
CA ASP A 206 11.83 9.31 -16.18
C ASP A 206 10.72 8.33 -15.75
N THR A 207 10.39 8.38 -14.48
CA THR A 207 9.36 7.53 -13.88
C THR A 207 7.98 7.76 -14.52
N ILE A 208 7.66 9.03 -14.81
CA ILE A 208 6.57 9.42 -15.70
C ILE A 208 7.13 10.27 -16.81
N THR A 209 6.94 9.83 -18.06
CA THR A 209 7.35 10.61 -19.22
C THR A 209 6.16 11.02 -20.09
N ALA A 210 6.15 12.26 -20.51
CA ALA A 210 5.16 12.80 -21.42
C ALA A 210 5.86 13.52 -22.57
N ALA A 211 5.69 13.02 -23.80
CA ALA A 211 6.28 13.62 -24.99
C ALA A 211 5.21 14.15 -25.94
N GLY A 212 5.36 15.42 -26.35
CA GLY A 212 4.51 16.05 -27.34
C GLY A 212 5.31 16.52 -28.54
N SER A 213 5.01 16.06 -29.75
CA SER A 213 5.71 16.44 -30.96
C SER A 213 4.80 17.11 -31.99
N GLY A 214 5.34 18.09 -32.74
CA GLY A 214 4.74 18.58 -33.96
C GLY A 214 3.46 19.41 -33.87
N GLY A 215 3.20 20.05 -32.74
CA GLY A 215 2.03 20.94 -32.54
C GLY A 215 0.75 20.24 -32.07
N GLY A 216 0.77 18.93 -31.86
CA GLY A 216 -0.28 18.19 -31.19
C GLY A 216 -0.11 18.22 -29.66
N LEU A 217 -1.21 18.09 -28.92
CA LEU A 217 -1.19 17.89 -27.46
C LEU A 217 -0.61 16.52 -27.17
N GLY A 218 0.35 16.44 -26.26
CA GLY A 218 0.90 15.18 -25.73
C GLY A 218 0.87 15.23 -24.21
N GLY A 219 0.65 14.09 -23.57
CA GLY A 219 0.75 14.08 -22.14
C GLY A 219 -0.21 13.16 -21.41
N ILE A 220 -0.26 13.36 -20.12
CA ILE A 220 -1.09 12.63 -19.17
C ILE A 220 -1.91 13.63 -18.37
N VAL A 221 -3.21 13.47 -18.36
CA VAL A 221 -4.14 14.19 -17.49
C VAL A 221 -4.82 13.20 -16.58
N VAL A 222 -4.73 13.45 -15.31
CA VAL A 222 -5.48 12.73 -14.28
C VAL A 222 -6.64 13.62 -13.86
N ASN A 223 -7.83 13.20 -14.22
CA ASN A 223 -9.03 14.02 -14.01
C ASN A 223 -9.63 13.78 -12.64
N ALA A 224 -10.39 14.76 -12.14
CA ALA A 224 -11.21 14.60 -10.95
C ALA A 224 -12.19 13.42 -11.10
N VAL A 225 -12.48 12.77 -10.00
CA VAL A 225 -13.37 11.60 -9.91
C VAL A 225 -14.63 12.01 -9.17
N LEU A 226 -15.81 11.63 -9.67
CA LEU A 226 -17.05 11.81 -8.94
C LEU A 226 -17.15 10.73 -7.85
N ASN A 227 -17.12 11.15 -6.61
CA ASN A 227 -17.43 10.29 -5.48
C ASN A 227 -18.95 10.05 -5.45
N THR A 228 -19.35 8.82 -5.67
CA THR A 228 -20.78 8.46 -5.77
C THR A 228 -21.49 8.49 -4.43
N ASP A 229 -20.75 8.34 -3.32
CA ASP A 229 -21.31 8.36 -1.97
C ASP A 229 -21.61 9.78 -1.49
N THR A 230 -20.73 10.72 -1.80
CA THR A 230 -20.88 12.13 -1.38
C THR A 230 -21.53 13.01 -2.45
N GLY A 231 -21.43 12.62 -3.71
CA GLY A 231 -21.84 13.42 -4.86
C GLY A 231 -20.90 14.61 -5.17
N GLU A 232 -19.73 14.62 -4.55
CA GLU A 232 -18.70 15.66 -4.74
C GLU A 232 -17.59 15.17 -5.67
N LEU A 233 -16.73 16.08 -6.11
CA LEU A 233 -15.55 15.74 -6.90
C LEU A 233 -14.36 15.51 -5.96
N ASP A 234 -13.78 14.33 -6.04
CA ASP A 234 -12.48 14.05 -5.47
C ASP A 234 -11.37 14.51 -6.44
N PRO A 235 -10.24 14.97 -5.91
CA PRO A 235 -9.11 15.40 -6.74
C PRO A 235 -8.55 14.20 -7.51
N GLY A 236 -8.12 14.42 -8.75
CA GLY A 236 -7.27 13.49 -9.46
C GLY A 236 -5.94 13.34 -8.74
N TYR A 237 -5.49 12.10 -8.53
CA TYR A 237 -4.33 11.83 -7.69
C TYR A 237 -3.26 11.04 -8.44
N ILE A 238 -2.06 11.59 -8.48
CA ILE A 238 -0.84 10.94 -8.98
C ILE A 238 0.09 10.71 -7.79
N ALA A 239 0.42 9.46 -7.54
CA ALA A 239 1.36 9.05 -6.51
C ALA A 239 2.60 8.41 -7.13
N ILE A 240 3.78 8.86 -6.74
CA ILE A 240 5.06 8.39 -7.25
C ILE A 240 5.95 8.00 -6.10
N ASP A 241 6.40 6.76 -6.09
CA ASP A 241 7.23 6.16 -5.04
C ASP A 241 8.74 6.36 -5.28
N SER A 242 9.10 7.23 -6.22
CA SER A 242 10.49 7.48 -6.55
C SER A 242 11.18 8.35 -5.49
N ASP A 243 12.36 7.90 -5.10
CA ASP A 243 13.35 8.65 -4.32
C ASP A 243 14.63 8.92 -5.14
N ALA A 244 14.53 9.00 -6.48
CA ALA A 244 15.65 9.15 -7.42
C ALA A 244 16.53 10.36 -7.09
N SER A 245 17.18 10.26 -5.93
CA SER A 245 17.97 11.27 -5.30
C SER A 245 19.35 11.37 -5.95
N GLY A 246 19.53 12.35 -6.78
CA GLY A 246 20.85 12.81 -7.21
C GLY A 246 21.50 12.00 -8.33
N VAL A 247 20.81 11.05 -8.95
CA VAL A 247 21.34 10.26 -10.08
C VAL A 247 20.85 10.79 -11.43
N CYS A 248 19.77 11.55 -11.44
CA CYS A 248 19.21 12.14 -12.66
C CYS A 248 20.06 13.31 -13.15
N GLY A 249 20.86 13.08 -14.14
CA GLY A 249 21.81 14.07 -14.72
C GLY A 249 21.18 15.25 -15.46
N GLY A 250 19.99 15.68 -15.11
CA GLY A 250 19.21 16.77 -15.71
C GLY A 250 17.78 16.36 -16.03
N ASP A 251 17.52 15.08 -16.12
CA ASP A 251 16.20 14.51 -16.32
C ASP A 251 15.67 14.12 -14.92
N GLY A 252 14.45 14.49 -14.57
CA GLY A 252 13.89 14.28 -13.25
C GLY A 252 13.05 13.00 -13.16
N VAL A 253 12.39 12.82 -12.04
CA VAL A 253 11.35 11.79 -11.87
C VAL A 253 10.22 11.97 -12.90
N LEU A 254 9.92 13.23 -13.23
CA LEU A 254 8.96 13.62 -14.27
C LEU A 254 9.72 14.23 -15.45
N ASP A 255 9.63 13.61 -16.61
CA ASP A 255 10.15 14.16 -17.86
C ASP A 255 9.02 14.56 -18.81
N VAL A 256 8.94 15.86 -19.14
CA VAL A 256 7.93 16.39 -20.05
C VAL A 256 8.62 17.07 -21.21
N ASP A 257 8.70 16.37 -22.33
CA ASP A 257 9.41 16.83 -23.53
C ASP A 257 8.46 17.40 -24.59
N GLY A 258 8.64 18.67 -24.90
CA GLY A 258 7.86 19.40 -25.89
C GLY A 258 6.95 20.47 -25.30
N SER A 259 6.90 21.63 -25.98
CA SER A 259 6.14 22.82 -25.53
C SER A 259 4.62 22.61 -25.38
N ASN A 260 4.09 21.54 -25.93
CA ASN A 260 2.69 21.16 -25.86
C ASN A 260 2.46 19.86 -25.08
N ALA A 261 3.50 19.36 -24.39
CA ALA A 261 3.39 18.22 -23.52
C ALA A 261 3.12 18.66 -22.08
N TYR A 262 2.32 17.87 -21.35
CA TYR A 262 2.06 18.15 -19.95
C TYR A 262 1.68 16.90 -19.15
N ILE A 263 1.94 16.98 -17.84
CA ILE A 263 1.41 16.10 -16.82
C ILE A 263 0.54 16.97 -15.93
N ARG A 264 -0.75 16.63 -15.79
CA ARG A 264 -1.69 17.45 -15.04
C ARG A 264 -2.62 16.59 -14.20
N ALA A 265 -2.84 17.03 -12.96
CA ALA A 265 -3.86 16.48 -12.10
C ALA A 265 -4.94 17.54 -11.83
N ASP A 266 -6.19 17.21 -12.14
CA ASP A 266 -7.33 18.11 -12.03
C ASP A 266 -8.18 17.77 -10.79
N GLY A 267 -8.88 18.77 -10.24
CA GLY A 267 -9.63 18.60 -9.01
C GLY A 267 -10.84 19.53 -8.91
N PRO A 268 -11.42 19.67 -7.72
CA PRO A 268 -12.45 20.70 -7.46
C PRO A 268 -11.92 22.09 -7.78
N THR A 269 -12.79 22.99 -8.26
CA THR A 269 -12.43 24.37 -8.58
C THR A 269 -12.06 25.20 -7.34
N GLY A 270 -11.26 26.26 -7.55
CA GLY A 270 -10.95 27.25 -6.52
C GLY A 270 -9.64 27.02 -5.78
N CYS A 271 -8.76 26.19 -6.31
CA CYS A 271 -7.39 26.05 -5.79
C CYS A 271 -6.48 27.18 -6.30
N ASP A 272 -5.37 27.43 -5.60
CA ASP A 272 -4.40 28.47 -5.96
C ASP A 272 -3.63 28.18 -7.28
N THR A 273 -3.62 26.91 -7.70
CA THR A 273 -2.91 26.43 -8.90
C THR A 273 -3.82 26.28 -10.12
N GLU A 274 -5.08 26.71 -10.02
CA GLU A 274 -6.05 26.58 -11.10
C GLU A 274 -5.62 27.36 -12.35
N THR A 275 -5.46 26.65 -13.45
CA THR A 275 -5.06 27.22 -14.75
C THR A 275 -6.23 27.39 -15.73
N GLY A 276 -7.36 26.76 -15.46
CA GLY A 276 -8.56 26.78 -16.26
C GLY A 276 -9.66 25.91 -15.67
N THR A 277 -10.80 25.85 -16.33
CA THR A 277 -11.92 24.99 -15.91
C THR A 277 -12.53 24.27 -17.10
N HIS A 278 -13.06 23.07 -16.85
CA HIS A 278 -13.85 22.32 -17.82
C HIS A 278 -15.02 21.59 -17.15
N VAL A 279 -15.94 21.06 -17.95
CA VAL A 279 -17.04 20.24 -17.44
C VAL A 279 -16.55 18.81 -17.23
N GLY A 280 -16.62 18.36 -15.99
CA GLY A 280 -16.20 17.05 -15.54
C GLY A 280 -17.34 16.04 -15.33
N PRO A 281 -17.08 15.02 -14.51
CA PRO A 281 -18.05 13.99 -14.15
C PRO A 281 -19.32 14.59 -13.53
N GLY A 282 -20.46 13.97 -13.81
CA GLY A 282 -21.74 14.44 -13.27
C GLY A 282 -22.18 15.84 -13.73
N GLY A 283 -21.47 16.45 -14.71
CA GLY A 283 -21.70 17.83 -15.13
C GLY A 283 -21.14 18.90 -14.18
N LEU A 284 -20.34 18.49 -13.21
CA LEU A 284 -19.67 19.36 -12.26
C LEU A 284 -18.50 20.09 -12.93
N THR A 285 -18.17 21.28 -12.41
CA THR A 285 -17.02 22.03 -12.93
C THR A 285 -15.73 21.56 -12.26
N VAL A 286 -14.75 21.20 -13.07
CA VAL A 286 -13.42 20.76 -12.66
C VAL A 286 -12.43 21.89 -12.84
N GLY A 287 -11.57 22.12 -11.85
CA GLY A 287 -10.43 23.03 -11.90
C GLY A 287 -9.20 22.32 -12.44
N GLU A 288 -8.63 22.85 -13.52
CA GLU A 288 -7.41 22.33 -14.12
C GLU A 288 -6.20 22.60 -13.24
N GLY A 289 -5.43 21.57 -12.90
CA GLY A 289 -4.30 21.67 -11.98
C GLY A 289 -4.67 21.75 -10.50
N CYS A 290 -5.93 21.48 -10.13
CA CYS A 290 -6.41 21.44 -8.75
C CYS A 290 -6.37 20.03 -8.13
N GLY A 291 -5.77 19.06 -8.78
CA GLY A 291 -5.57 17.73 -8.25
C GLY A 291 -4.36 17.62 -7.32
N ALA A 292 -3.91 16.39 -7.08
CA ALA A 292 -2.76 16.13 -6.24
C ALA A 292 -1.67 15.37 -7.03
N LEU A 293 -0.44 15.86 -6.93
CA LEU A 293 0.76 15.20 -7.45
C LEU A 293 1.74 15.03 -6.27
N ARG A 294 1.92 13.81 -5.80
CA ARG A 294 2.68 13.50 -4.60
C ARG A 294 3.89 12.66 -4.92
N LEU A 295 5.02 13.08 -4.40
CA LEU A 295 6.30 12.37 -4.45
C LEU A 295 6.66 11.82 -3.07
N LEU A 296 7.54 10.83 -3.03
CA LEU A 296 8.10 10.32 -1.79
C LEU A 296 8.80 11.45 -1.00
N ALA A 297 8.81 11.33 0.32
CA ALA A 297 9.29 12.38 1.22
C ALA A 297 10.73 12.83 0.93
N PRO A 298 11.02 14.11 1.11
CA PRO A 298 12.33 14.66 0.84
C PRO A 298 13.31 14.28 1.95
N GLY A 299 14.00 13.18 1.81
CA GLY A 299 15.33 13.03 2.43
C GLY A 299 16.43 13.46 1.48
N THR A 300 16.10 13.83 0.25
CA THR A 300 17.06 13.85 -0.84
C THR A 300 16.82 15.02 -1.78
N PRO A 301 17.78 15.94 -1.83
CA PRO A 301 17.76 17.02 -2.79
C PRO A 301 18.16 16.47 -4.17
N GLY A 302 17.22 16.02 -4.95
CA GLY A 302 17.53 15.47 -6.27
C GLY A 302 16.89 16.18 -7.44
N CYS A 303 15.65 16.59 -7.31
CA CYS A 303 15.01 17.39 -8.34
C CYS A 303 14.69 18.77 -7.81
N ASN A 304 15.43 19.77 -8.22
CA ASN A 304 14.98 21.15 -8.10
C ASN A 304 13.91 21.38 -9.16
N TYR A 305 12.65 21.28 -8.79
CA TYR A 305 11.59 21.79 -9.64
C TYR A 305 11.83 23.29 -9.91
N PRO A 306 11.80 23.77 -11.09
CA PRO A 306 11.29 23.28 -12.37
C PRO A 306 12.30 22.56 -13.27
N ALA A 307 13.48 22.17 -12.79
CA ALA A 307 14.55 21.61 -13.62
C ALA A 307 14.33 20.17 -14.07
N CYS A 308 13.21 19.52 -13.66
CA CYS A 308 12.85 18.17 -14.09
C CYS A 308 12.00 18.17 -15.37
N THR A 309 11.70 19.32 -15.95
CA THR A 309 10.96 19.42 -17.19
C THR A 309 11.88 20.06 -18.25
N SER A 310 12.12 19.37 -19.35
CA SER A 310 12.94 19.91 -20.43
C SER A 310 12.26 21.07 -21.16
N SER A 311 10.95 21.06 -21.34
CA SER A 311 10.22 22.13 -22.05
C SER A 311 8.69 22.13 -21.88
N GLY A 312 8.12 21.16 -21.16
CA GLY A 312 6.68 21.02 -20.94
C GLY A 312 6.17 21.62 -19.64
N THR A 313 4.93 21.32 -19.27
CA THR A 313 4.27 21.83 -18.08
C THR A 313 3.85 20.69 -17.15
N VAL A 314 4.10 20.86 -15.85
CA VAL A 314 3.56 19.99 -14.78
C VAL A 314 2.67 20.84 -13.90
N SER A 315 1.46 20.38 -13.61
CA SER A 315 0.49 21.08 -12.75
C SER A 315 -0.43 20.10 -12.00
N PRO A 316 -0.60 20.22 -10.68
CA PRO A 316 0.04 21.20 -9.80
C PRO A 316 1.54 20.98 -9.64
N ASP A 317 2.22 21.92 -9.01
CA ASP A 317 3.60 21.70 -8.60
C ASP A 317 3.66 20.47 -7.69
N PRO A 318 4.57 19.53 -7.94
CA PRO A 318 4.66 18.34 -7.13
C PRO A 318 4.99 18.68 -5.67
N SER A 319 4.21 18.14 -4.76
CA SER A 319 4.49 18.29 -3.33
C SER A 319 5.23 17.07 -2.80
N ALA A 320 6.25 17.32 -2.02
CA ALA A 320 6.99 16.33 -1.27
C ALA A 320 6.28 16.01 0.06
N GLY A 321 6.62 14.90 0.70
CA GLY A 321 6.14 14.57 2.04
C GLY A 321 5.10 13.46 2.07
N ARG A 322 4.98 12.67 1.02
CA ARG A 322 4.23 11.44 1.04
C ARG A 322 5.08 10.33 1.66
N GLU A 323 4.50 9.56 2.54
CA GLU A 323 5.12 8.32 2.99
C GLU A 323 5.16 7.29 1.84
N ARG A 324 6.17 6.41 1.89
CA ARG A 324 6.33 5.35 0.90
C ARG A 324 5.12 4.41 0.96
N ILE A 325 4.54 4.08 -0.18
CA ILE A 325 3.64 2.95 -0.27
C ILE A 325 4.50 1.68 -0.20
N THR A 326 4.63 1.15 1.00
CA THR A 326 5.34 -0.11 1.24
C THR A 326 4.48 -1.31 0.86
N ARG A 327 3.17 -1.11 0.75
CA ARG A 327 2.23 -2.14 0.35
C ARG A 327 1.54 -1.66 -0.92
N ALA A 328 1.49 -2.50 -1.96
CA ALA A 328 0.60 -2.21 -3.07
C ALA A 328 -0.82 -2.04 -2.51
N PRO A 329 -1.55 -0.99 -2.92
CA PRO A 329 -2.90 -0.77 -2.44
C PRO A 329 -3.75 -1.96 -2.84
N VAL A 330 -3.93 -2.88 -1.91
CA VAL A 330 -4.80 -4.01 -2.10
C VAL A 330 -6.14 -3.58 -1.54
N ASP A 331 -7.05 -3.26 -2.43
CA ASP A 331 -8.44 -3.01 -2.05
C ASP A 331 -8.95 -4.21 -1.23
N HIS A 332 -9.56 -3.95 -0.09
CA HIS A 332 -10.24 -4.96 0.73
C HIS A 332 -11.19 -5.85 -0.09
N ARG A 333 -11.71 -5.36 -1.22
CA ARG A 333 -12.50 -6.12 -2.18
C ARG A 333 -11.74 -7.31 -2.77
N PHE A 334 -10.43 -7.21 -2.94
CA PHE A 334 -9.58 -8.32 -3.41
C PHE A 334 -9.20 -9.26 -2.28
N ASN A 335 -9.02 -8.75 -1.06
CA ASN A 335 -8.66 -9.53 0.13
C ASN A 335 -9.80 -10.35 0.71
N SER A 336 -11.05 -9.91 0.58
CA SER A 336 -12.21 -10.56 1.20
C SER A 336 -12.66 -11.83 0.51
N LYS A 337 -12.08 -12.19 -0.65
CA LYS A 337 -12.56 -13.30 -1.47
C LYS A 337 -11.66 -14.52 -1.31
N ALA A 338 -12.09 -15.45 -0.46
CA ALA A 338 -11.35 -16.64 -0.03
C ALA A 338 -10.86 -17.59 -1.15
N ALA A 339 -11.37 -17.46 -2.39
CA ALA A 339 -10.96 -18.32 -3.50
C ALA A 339 -9.59 -17.94 -4.09
N TYR A 340 -9.19 -16.67 -3.96
CA TYR A 340 -7.89 -16.16 -4.42
C TYR A 340 -7.35 -15.20 -3.36
N PRO A 341 -6.92 -15.73 -2.20
CA PRO A 341 -6.35 -14.87 -1.17
C PRO A 341 -5.11 -14.18 -1.72
N MET A 342 -5.12 -12.86 -1.71
CA MET A 342 -3.92 -12.07 -1.92
C MET A 342 -3.03 -12.30 -0.70
N PRO A 343 -1.72 -12.48 -0.86
CA PRO A 343 -0.83 -12.64 0.27
C PRO A 343 -0.94 -11.44 1.22
N VAL A 344 -1.11 -11.70 2.50
CA VAL A 344 -1.09 -10.65 3.52
C VAL A 344 0.31 -10.05 3.56
N GLY A 345 0.42 -8.72 3.58
CA GLY A 345 1.71 -8.04 3.64
C GLY A 345 2.40 -7.88 2.29
N TRP A 346 1.64 -7.57 1.27
CA TRP A 346 2.17 -7.30 -0.06
C TRP A 346 3.04 -6.06 -0.08
N GLU A 347 4.31 -6.29 0.12
CA GLU A 347 5.34 -5.34 -0.24
C GLU A 347 5.87 -5.74 -1.62
N ILE A 348 5.40 -5.09 -2.67
CA ILE A 348 6.03 -5.20 -3.98
C ILE A 348 7.01 -4.05 -4.10
N ASP A 349 8.28 -4.38 -4.03
CA ASP A 349 9.34 -3.49 -4.46
C ASP A 349 9.81 -3.92 -5.85
N PRO A 350 9.33 -3.31 -6.94
CA PRO A 350 9.67 -3.73 -8.29
C PRO A 350 11.16 -3.53 -8.62
N CYS A 351 11.92 -2.88 -7.75
CA CYS A 351 13.35 -2.64 -7.93
C CYS A 351 14.22 -3.71 -7.26
N THR A 352 13.72 -4.33 -6.20
CA THR A 352 14.44 -5.35 -5.42
C THR A 352 13.83 -6.73 -5.54
N ASP A 353 12.52 -6.82 -5.75
CA ASP A 353 11.82 -8.08 -5.84
C ASP A 353 11.83 -8.62 -7.27
N ALA A 354 12.12 -9.90 -7.41
CA ALA A 354 11.96 -10.57 -8.68
C ALA A 354 10.46 -10.76 -8.98
N PRO A 355 10.02 -10.61 -10.24
CA PRO A 355 8.67 -10.97 -10.62
C PRO A 355 8.39 -12.42 -10.22
N ALA A 356 7.42 -12.61 -9.35
CA ALA A 356 7.04 -13.92 -8.85
C ALA A 356 5.51 -14.06 -8.90
N PRO A 357 4.98 -15.28 -9.08
CA PRO A 357 3.54 -15.48 -9.06
C PRO A 357 2.95 -15.09 -7.69
N HIS A 358 2.03 -14.14 -7.68
CA HIS A 358 1.39 -13.69 -6.45
C HIS A 358 -0.06 -14.20 -6.31
N ILE A 359 -0.65 -14.69 -7.39
CA ILE A 359 -1.95 -15.34 -7.37
C ILE A 359 -1.76 -16.85 -7.50
N ASP A 360 -1.23 -17.46 -6.45
CA ASP A 360 -0.80 -18.87 -6.45
C ASP A 360 -1.88 -19.84 -6.92
N ASN A 361 -3.13 -19.66 -6.49
CA ASN A 361 -4.22 -20.54 -6.90
C ASN A 361 -4.51 -20.46 -8.40
N LEU A 362 -4.45 -19.26 -8.98
CA LEU A 362 -4.63 -19.06 -10.41
C LEU A 362 -3.46 -19.67 -11.20
N VAL A 363 -2.25 -19.42 -10.75
CA VAL A 363 -1.03 -19.98 -11.36
C VAL A 363 -1.02 -21.50 -11.26
N ALA A 364 -1.42 -22.06 -10.13
CA ALA A 364 -1.54 -23.52 -9.96
C ALA A 364 -2.60 -24.14 -10.88
N ALA A 365 -3.69 -23.43 -11.10
CA ALA A 365 -4.79 -23.91 -11.95
C ALA A 365 -4.48 -23.78 -13.45
N TYR A 366 -3.85 -22.67 -13.88
CA TYR A 366 -3.74 -22.31 -15.30
C TYR A 366 -2.29 -22.26 -15.81
N GLY A 367 -1.30 -22.15 -14.94
CA GLY A 367 0.11 -21.95 -15.28
C GLY A 367 0.90 -23.22 -15.69
N GLY A 368 0.31 -24.42 -15.57
CA GLY A 368 0.96 -25.69 -15.94
C GLY A 368 1.15 -25.85 -17.46
N THR A 369 1.96 -26.82 -17.86
CA THR A 369 2.13 -27.16 -19.29
C THR A 369 0.98 -28.02 -19.80
N GLY A 370 0.55 -27.79 -21.04
CA GLY A 370 -0.54 -28.52 -21.70
C GLY A 370 -1.94 -28.03 -21.31
N THR A 371 -2.95 -28.73 -21.76
CA THR A 371 -4.37 -28.38 -21.54
C THR A 371 -4.80 -28.77 -20.13
N PRO A 372 -5.21 -27.81 -19.28
CA PRO A 372 -5.70 -28.13 -17.95
C PRO A 372 -7.00 -28.90 -17.97
N THR A 373 -7.29 -29.59 -16.86
CA THR A 373 -8.56 -30.32 -16.70
C THR A 373 -9.74 -29.35 -16.78
N GLY A 374 -10.71 -29.66 -17.60
CA GLY A 374 -11.89 -28.84 -17.83
C GLY A 374 -11.76 -27.87 -19.01
N PHE A 375 -10.55 -27.67 -19.55
CA PHE A 375 -10.36 -26.85 -20.74
C PHE A 375 -10.41 -27.67 -22.02
N THR A 376 -10.88 -27.03 -23.09
CA THR A 376 -10.88 -27.61 -24.43
C THR A 376 -9.68 -27.07 -25.20
N SER A 377 -8.80 -27.98 -25.71
CA SER A 377 -7.70 -27.59 -26.58
C SER A 377 -8.23 -27.08 -27.91
N TRP A 378 -7.72 -25.95 -28.36
CA TRP A 378 -8.12 -25.31 -29.60
C TRP A 378 -7.79 -26.18 -30.81
N THR A 379 -6.54 -26.61 -30.90
CA THR A 379 -6.11 -27.50 -32.00
C THR A 379 -6.72 -28.89 -31.86
N GLY A 380 -6.90 -29.40 -30.63
CA GLY A 380 -7.57 -30.65 -30.34
C GLY A 380 -9.05 -30.67 -30.77
N ALA A 381 -9.72 -29.52 -30.76
CA ALA A 381 -11.06 -29.35 -31.29
C ALA A 381 -11.11 -29.17 -32.82
N GLY A 382 -9.94 -29.12 -33.47
CA GLY A 382 -9.84 -29.02 -34.93
C GLY A 382 -9.81 -27.60 -35.49
N TYR A 383 -9.61 -26.58 -34.65
CA TYR A 383 -9.46 -25.20 -35.10
C TYR A 383 -8.01 -24.91 -35.51
N PRO A 384 -7.80 -24.11 -36.57
CA PRO A 384 -6.43 -23.73 -36.99
C PRO A 384 -5.85 -22.63 -36.11
N CYS A 385 -4.52 -22.58 -36.02
CA CYS A 385 -3.81 -21.51 -35.31
C CYS A 385 -3.77 -20.18 -36.08
N SER A 386 -3.81 -20.23 -37.42
CA SER A 386 -3.94 -19.05 -38.26
C SER A 386 -5.35 -18.97 -38.83
N ILE A 387 -6.08 -17.94 -38.37
CA ILE A 387 -7.46 -17.68 -38.82
C ILE A 387 -7.40 -16.70 -39.99
N GLU A 388 -7.24 -17.28 -41.18
CA GLU A 388 -7.04 -16.50 -42.40
C GLU A 388 -8.26 -15.68 -42.84
N GLY A 389 -8.02 -14.52 -43.45
CA GLY A 389 -9.01 -13.58 -43.89
C GLY A 389 -9.81 -14.06 -45.12
N GLY A 390 -11.09 -13.79 -45.12
CA GLY A 390 -12.03 -13.90 -46.24
C GLY A 390 -13.37 -13.34 -45.81
N ALA A 391 -14.00 -12.53 -46.64
CA ALA A 391 -15.24 -11.85 -46.28
C ALA A 391 -16.32 -12.86 -45.80
N GLY A 392 -16.80 -12.68 -44.58
CA GLY A 392 -18.08 -13.21 -44.13
C GLY A 392 -18.10 -14.42 -43.22
N THR A 393 -16.97 -14.92 -42.70
CA THR A 393 -17.01 -16.05 -41.76
C THR A 393 -16.37 -15.65 -40.42
N GLU A 394 -17.18 -15.47 -39.45
CA GLU A 394 -16.86 -15.33 -38.04
C GLU A 394 -16.67 -16.73 -37.43
N ILE A 395 -15.67 -16.90 -36.59
CA ILE A 395 -15.52 -18.10 -35.76
C ILE A 395 -16.08 -17.79 -34.37
N ASN A 396 -17.22 -18.38 -34.08
CA ASN A 396 -17.79 -18.36 -32.75
C ASN A 396 -17.37 -19.64 -32.03
N ALA A 397 -16.46 -19.54 -31.08
CA ALA A 397 -16.13 -20.67 -30.21
C ALA A 397 -17.39 -21.05 -29.40
N PRO A 398 -17.65 -22.34 -29.16
CA PRO A 398 -18.67 -22.73 -28.21
C PRO A 398 -18.39 -22.15 -26.82
N ALA A 399 -19.46 -21.86 -26.06
CA ALA A 399 -19.31 -21.43 -24.68
C ALA A 399 -18.56 -22.50 -23.86
N GLY A 400 -17.63 -22.05 -23.01
CA GLY A 400 -16.81 -22.92 -22.19
C GLY A 400 -15.39 -22.41 -22.06
N THR A 401 -14.55 -23.15 -21.36
CA THR A 401 -13.15 -22.83 -21.11
C THR A 401 -12.25 -23.35 -22.22
N TRP A 402 -11.36 -22.48 -22.70
CA TRP A 402 -10.51 -22.76 -23.85
C TRP A 402 -9.03 -22.68 -23.53
N HIS A 403 -8.26 -23.60 -24.06
CA HIS A 403 -6.81 -23.57 -24.11
C HIS A 403 -6.35 -23.37 -25.56
N ILE A 404 -5.82 -22.22 -25.85
CA ILE A 404 -5.29 -21.85 -27.15
C ILE A 404 -3.83 -22.31 -27.20
N ASP A 405 -3.63 -23.53 -27.65
CA ASP A 405 -2.38 -24.25 -27.77
C ASP A 405 -1.65 -23.91 -29.09
N CYS A 406 -1.60 -22.62 -29.42
CA CYS A 406 -1.02 -22.06 -30.64
C CYS A 406 0.11 -21.09 -30.30
N ASP A 407 1.18 -21.13 -31.09
CA ASP A 407 2.26 -20.16 -31.05
C ASP A 407 2.81 -19.91 -32.46
N PRO A 408 2.42 -18.79 -33.14
CA PRO A 408 1.43 -17.80 -32.73
C PRO A 408 -0.03 -18.23 -32.98
N PHE A 409 -0.98 -17.61 -32.25
CA PHE A 409 -2.39 -17.59 -32.58
C PHE A 409 -2.71 -16.35 -33.42
N GLU A 410 -2.82 -16.53 -34.74
CA GLU A 410 -3.02 -15.44 -35.68
C GLU A 410 -4.51 -15.19 -35.97
N VAL A 411 -4.99 -14.03 -35.61
CA VAL A 411 -6.39 -13.58 -35.82
C VAL A 411 -6.45 -12.52 -36.90
N LYS A 412 -6.70 -12.95 -38.13
CA LYS A 412 -6.90 -12.07 -39.32
C LYS A 412 -8.38 -11.91 -39.67
N ARG A 413 -9.26 -12.46 -38.81
CA ARG A 413 -10.70 -12.51 -38.94
C ARG A 413 -11.33 -12.37 -37.57
N THR A 414 -12.65 -12.27 -37.51
CA THR A 414 -13.34 -12.26 -36.23
C THR A 414 -13.34 -13.63 -35.55
N VAL A 415 -12.84 -13.69 -34.33
CA VAL A 415 -12.91 -14.83 -33.42
C VAL A 415 -13.56 -14.37 -32.12
N VAL A 416 -14.63 -15.06 -31.72
CA VAL A 416 -15.43 -14.72 -30.55
C VAL A 416 -15.45 -15.89 -29.59
N PHE A 417 -15.09 -15.61 -28.34
CA PHE A 417 -15.27 -16.49 -27.20
C PHE A 417 -16.43 -15.94 -26.36
N PRO A 418 -17.63 -16.57 -26.41
CA PRO A 418 -18.84 -15.95 -25.86
C PRO A 418 -18.91 -15.97 -24.34
N ALA A 419 -18.27 -16.94 -23.67
CA ALA A 419 -18.18 -17.03 -22.23
C ALA A 419 -17.11 -18.03 -21.80
N GLY A 420 -16.57 -17.87 -20.60
CA GLY A 420 -15.62 -18.77 -19.99
C GLY A 420 -14.18 -18.30 -20.09
N ASP A 421 -13.30 -18.99 -19.35
CA ASP A 421 -11.90 -18.62 -19.25
C ASP A 421 -11.11 -19.07 -20.48
N VAL A 422 -10.06 -18.31 -20.82
CA VAL A 422 -9.19 -18.61 -21.96
C VAL A 422 -7.73 -18.56 -21.55
N ILE A 423 -6.98 -19.62 -21.87
CA ILE A 423 -5.54 -19.69 -21.67
C ILE A 423 -4.84 -19.61 -23.02
N PHE A 424 -3.79 -18.79 -23.12
CA PHE A 424 -2.95 -18.65 -24.29
C PHE A 424 -1.52 -19.14 -24.00
N ASP A 425 -0.99 -20.02 -24.83
CA ASP A 425 0.36 -20.60 -24.67
C ASP A 425 1.44 -19.92 -25.53
N GLY A 426 1.09 -19.01 -26.41
CA GLY A 426 2.01 -18.33 -27.31
C GLY A 426 1.56 -16.92 -27.64
N ASP A 427 2.22 -16.29 -28.60
CA ASP A 427 1.86 -14.99 -29.10
C ASP A 427 0.43 -15.01 -29.67
N VAL A 428 -0.36 -14.02 -29.30
CA VAL A 428 -1.69 -13.74 -29.85
C VAL A 428 -1.57 -12.55 -30.77
N VAL A 429 -1.68 -12.77 -32.07
CA VAL A 429 -1.48 -11.73 -33.09
C VAL A 429 -2.80 -11.36 -33.76
N VAL A 430 -3.30 -10.17 -33.47
CA VAL A 430 -4.53 -9.64 -34.08
C VAL A 430 -4.14 -8.59 -35.11
N GLU A 431 -4.31 -8.91 -36.37
CA GLU A 431 -3.85 -8.07 -37.46
C GLU A 431 -4.89 -7.88 -38.58
N ALA A 432 -4.57 -7.02 -39.54
CA ALA A 432 -5.46 -6.64 -40.63
C ALA A 432 -6.83 -6.17 -40.09
N SER A 433 -7.92 -6.77 -40.51
CA SER A 433 -9.29 -6.52 -40.02
C SER A 433 -9.77 -7.57 -39.02
N GLY A 434 -8.83 -8.31 -38.39
CA GLY A 434 -9.12 -9.31 -37.35
C GLY A 434 -9.74 -8.69 -36.11
N VAL A 435 -10.65 -9.41 -35.50
CA VAL A 435 -11.25 -9.05 -34.20
C VAL A 435 -11.12 -10.24 -33.28
N LEU A 436 -10.42 -10.03 -32.16
CA LEU A 436 -10.44 -10.96 -31.05
C LEU A 436 -11.41 -10.44 -30.00
N ALA A 437 -12.48 -11.17 -29.74
CA ALA A 437 -13.47 -10.79 -28.75
C ALA A 437 -13.57 -11.89 -27.67
N LEU A 438 -13.25 -11.55 -26.43
CA LEU A 438 -13.37 -12.43 -25.28
C LEU A 438 -14.58 -12.02 -24.44
N ASN A 439 -15.24 -13.04 -23.89
CA ASN A 439 -16.40 -12.89 -23.01
C ASN A 439 -17.49 -12.00 -23.64
N SER A 440 -17.79 -12.26 -24.89
CA SER A 440 -18.74 -11.46 -25.65
C SER A 440 -19.67 -12.33 -26.48
N LYS A 441 -20.91 -11.86 -26.66
CA LYS A 441 -21.92 -12.50 -27.48
C LYS A 441 -22.12 -11.76 -28.78
N PRO A 442 -22.32 -12.46 -29.89
CA PRO A 442 -22.71 -11.80 -31.14
C PRO A 442 -24.04 -11.05 -30.94
N ALA A 443 -24.02 -9.75 -31.13
CA ALA A 443 -25.20 -8.89 -30.98
C ALA A 443 -25.92 -8.62 -32.31
N GLY A 444 -25.82 -9.53 -33.26
CA GLY A 444 -26.40 -9.33 -34.58
C GLY A 444 -25.63 -8.29 -35.42
N GLY A 445 -24.42 -7.96 -35.05
CA GLY A 445 -23.52 -7.00 -35.63
C GLY A 445 -22.48 -6.49 -34.66
N TYR A 446 -21.45 -5.82 -35.16
CA TYR A 446 -20.45 -5.13 -34.36
C TYR A 446 -20.99 -3.81 -33.78
N PRO A 447 -20.69 -3.37 -32.55
CA PRO A 447 -19.89 -4.11 -31.53
C PRO A 447 -20.67 -5.24 -30.86
N TYR A 448 -19.92 -6.24 -30.37
CA TYR A 448 -20.50 -7.37 -29.63
C TYR A 448 -21.03 -6.93 -28.27
N SER A 449 -22.06 -7.61 -27.78
CA SER A 449 -22.53 -7.39 -26.40
C SER A 449 -21.64 -8.13 -25.41
N PRO A 450 -21.26 -7.50 -24.30
CA PRO A 450 -20.53 -8.17 -23.23
C PRO A 450 -21.38 -9.31 -22.64
N ASP A 451 -20.70 -10.38 -22.19
CA ASP A 451 -21.35 -11.39 -21.33
C ASP A 451 -21.48 -10.82 -19.90
N SER A 452 -22.49 -11.28 -19.19
CA SER A 452 -22.72 -10.88 -17.79
C SER A 452 -21.78 -11.56 -16.80
N ASP A 453 -21.25 -12.73 -17.18
CA ASP A 453 -20.37 -13.49 -16.32
C ASP A 453 -18.93 -13.01 -16.46
N ALA A 454 -18.20 -12.95 -15.33
CA ALA A 454 -16.79 -12.59 -15.34
C ALA A 454 -15.95 -13.73 -15.93
N ALA A 455 -14.90 -13.38 -16.67
CA ALA A 455 -13.96 -14.34 -17.26
C ALA A 455 -12.50 -13.98 -16.95
N ILE A 456 -11.64 -14.99 -17.04
CA ILE A 456 -10.20 -14.87 -16.90
C ILE A 456 -9.53 -15.20 -18.23
N ALA A 457 -8.68 -14.31 -18.73
CA ALA A 457 -7.77 -14.59 -19.81
C ALA A 457 -6.35 -14.73 -19.23
N TYR A 458 -5.70 -15.87 -19.45
CA TYR A 458 -4.40 -16.17 -18.89
C TYR A 458 -3.33 -16.29 -19.99
N MET A 459 -2.36 -15.37 -20.01
CA MET A 459 -1.21 -15.45 -20.89
C MET A 459 -0.08 -16.23 -20.18
N ARG A 460 0.12 -17.47 -20.53
CA ARG A 460 1.22 -18.28 -20.01
C ARG A 460 2.56 -17.83 -20.54
N ASN A 461 2.63 -17.68 -21.86
CA ASN A 461 3.80 -17.26 -22.61
C ASN A 461 3.37 -16.39 -23.76
N GLY A 462 4.30 -15.62 -24.33
CA GLY A 462 4.03 -14.80 -25.49
C GLY A 462 3.34 -13.47 -25.18
N ASN A 463 3.00 -12.75 -26.22
CA ASN A 463 2.52 -11.40 -26.12
C ASN A 463 1.14 -11.26 -26.76
N LEU A 464 0.32 -10.35 -26.24
CA LEU A 464 -0.85 -9.86 -26.95
C LEU A 464 -0.41 -8.76 -27.91
N ILE A 465 -0.42 -9.09 -29.20
CA ILE A 465 0.06 -8.22 -30.28
C ILE A 465 -1.14 -7.75 -31.11
N LYS A 466 -1.38 -6.45 -31.12
CA LYS A 466 -2.34 -5.81 -32.01
C LYS A 466 -1.60 -5.01 -33.08
N ALA A 467 -1.83 -5.35 -34.33
CA ALA A 467 -1.19 -4.68 -35.47
C ALA A 467 -2.21 -4.15 -36.46
N GLY A 468 -1.92 -2.99 -37.04
CA GLY A 468 -2.74 -2.38 -38.08
C GLY A 468 -4.18 -2.12 -37.63
N GLU A 469 -5.16 -2.59 -38.41
CA GLU A 469 -6.60 -2.39 -38.15
C GLU A 469 -7.22 -3.45 -37.21
N GLY A 470 -6.40 -4.34 -36.66
CA GLY A 470 -6.88 -5.37 -35.72
C GLY A 470 -7.56 -4.78 -34.48
N SER A 471 -8.62 -5.42 -34.00
CA SER A 471 -9.35 -5.00 -32.81
C SER A 471 -9.28 -6.07 -31.72
N VAL A 472 -9.11 -5.62 -30.48
CA VAL A 472 -9.12 -6.48 -29.27
C VAL A 472 -10.24 -5.99 -28.36
N LEU A 473 -11.17 -6.88 -28.05
CA LEU A 473 -12.35 -6.60 -27.26
C LEU A 473 -12.40 -7.59 -26.09
N LEU A 474 -12.06 -7.11 -24.91
CA LEU A 474 -12.03 -7.87 -23.65
C LEU A 474 -13.12 -7.30 -22.74
N TYR A 475 -14.24 -8.00 -22.64
CA TYR A 475 -15.36 -7.56 -21.84
C TYR A 475 -15.42 -8.33 -20.54
N ASN A 476 -15.64 -7.61 -19.42
CA ASN A 476 -15.85 -8.24 -18.13
C ASN A 476 -14.77 -9.31 -17.80
N THR A 477 -13.53 -9.00 -18.21
CA THR A 477 -12.42 -9.96 -18.28
C THR A 477 -11.20 -9.45 -17.51
N MET A 478 -10.73 -10.24 -16.54
CA MET A 478 -9.40 -10.06 -15.96
C MET A 478 -8.37 -10.78 -16.84
N MET A 479 -7.34 -10.08 -17.27
CA MET A 479 -6.22 -10.69 -18.00
C MET A 479 -4.97 -10.77 -17.14
N TYR A 480 -4.51 -11.99 -16.95
CA TYR A 480 -3.28 -12.28 -16.21
C TYR A 480 -2.12 -12.49 -17.18
N TYR A 481 -1.00 -11.81 -16.93
CA TYR A 481 0.24 -11.96 -17.67
C TYR A 481 1.30 -12.61 -16.77
N SER A 482 1.82 -13.75 -17.19
CA SER A 482 2.98 -14.36 -16.55
C SER A 482 4.25 -13.52 -16.74
N ALA A 483 5.31 -13.84 -16.01
CA ALA A 483 6.58 -13.10 -16.05
C ALA A 483 7.25 -13.02 -17.44
N SER A 484 6.88 -13.89 -18.37
CA SER A 484 7.42 -13.94 -19.73
C SER A 484 6.52 -13.30 -20.79
N SER A 485 5.40 -12.70 -20.38
CA SER A 485 4.35 -12.21 -21.29
C SER A 485 4.30 -10.69 -21.32
N GLY A 486 3.68 -10.12 -22.37
CA GLY A 486 3.57 -8.67 -22.51
C GLY A 486 2.48 -8.22 -23.48
N ILE A 487 2.39 -6.91 -23.68
CA ILE A 487 1.46 -6.28 -24.59
C ILE A 487 2.26 -5.46 -25.60
N ALA A 488 2.06 -5.74 -26.90
CA ALA A 488 2.69 -4.99 -27.98
C ALA A 488 1.62 -4.52 -28.96
N MET A 489 1.08 -3.32 -28.75
CA MET A 489 0.09 -2.75 -29.64
C MET A 489 0.72 -1.68 -30.52
N SER A 490 0.57 -1.83 -31.83
CA SER A 490 0.94 -0.80 -32.80
C SER A 490 -0.28 0.02 -33.18
N GLY A 491 -0.05 1.28 -33.53
CA GLY A 491 -1.10 2.18 -33.98
C GLY A 491 -1.81 1.65 -35.23
N GLY A 492 -3.08 1.95 -35.34
CA GLY A 492 -3.99 1.58 -36.45
C GLY A 492 -5.43 1.86 -36.05
N THR A 493 -6.37 1.81 -36.98
CA THR A 493 -7.77 2.19 -36.74
C THR A 493 -8.59 1.18 -35.95
N GLY A 494 -8.02 0.03 -35.59
CA GLY A 494 -8.70 -0.99 -34.80
C GLY A 494 -8.87 -0.63 -33.31
N ALA A 495 -10.02 -0.98 -32.72
CA ALA A 495 -10.38 -0.67 -31.35
C ALA A 495 -9.61 -1.52 -30.32
N LEU A 496 -9.39 -0.94 -29.15
CA LEU A 496 -9.07 -1.66 -27.91
C LEU A 496 -10.14 -1.33 -26.88
N THR A 497 -10.99 -2.30 -26.59
CA THR A 497 -11.93 -2.23 -25.48
C THR A 497 -11.52 -3.24 -24.44
N TRP A 498 -11.37 -2.81 -23.20
CA TRP A 498 -10.97 -3.69 -22.12
C TRP A 498 -11.62 -3.26 -20.81
N THR A 499 -12.60 -4.03 -20.36
CA THR A 499 -13.32 -3.78 -19.12
C THR A 499 -13.07 -4.92 -18.15
N GLY A 500 -12.72 -4.59 -16.91
CA GLY A 500 -12.51 -5.57 -15.86
C GLY A 500 -13.81 -6.24 -15.40
N PRO A 501 -13.71 -7.35 -14.66
CA PRO A 501 -14.87 -8.05 -14.09
C PRO A 501 -15.79 -7.12 -13.31
N GLN A 502 -17.09 -7.25 -13.53
CA GLN A 502 -18.11 -6.49 -12.80
C GLN A 502 -18.55 -7.17 -11.52
N SER A 503 -18.09 -8.39 -11.28
CA SER A 503 -18.37 -9.17 -10.10
C SER A 503 -17.37 -10.32 -9.97
N GLY A 504 -17.39 -11.02 -8.84
CA GLY A 504 -16.52 -12.17 -8.63
C GLY A 504 -15.20 -11.77 -7.92
N ASN A 505 -14.25 -12.70 -7.88
CA ASN A 505 -13.02 -12.55 -7.09
C ASN A 505 -12.06 -11.47 -7.60
N PHE A 506 -12.17 -11.10 -8.88
CA PHE A 506 -11.33 -10.08 -9.51
C PHE A 506 -12.17 -8.88 -9.98
N GLU A 507 -13.22 -8.55 -9.23
CA GLU A 507 -14.05 -7.39 -9.54
C GLU A 507 -13.20 -6.13 -9.70
N ALA A 508 -13.46 -5.38 -10.76
CA ALA A 508 -12.73 -4.19 -11.19
C ALA A 508 -11.28 -4.38 -11.65
N LEU A 509 -10.66 -5.55 -11.46
CA LEU A 509 -9.29 -5.82 -11.89
C LEU A 509 -9.26 -6.22 -13.36
N SER A 510 -8.84 -5.31 -14.24
CA SER A 510 -8.76 -5.59 -15.68
C SER A 510 -7.49 -6.34 -16.03
N MET A 511 -6.35 -5.94 -15.48
CA MET A 511 -5.06 -6.54 -15.76
C MET A 511 -4.29 -6.81 -14.48
N TRP A 512 -3.68 -7.99 -14.44
CA TRP A 512 -2.65 -8.35 -13.50
C TRP A 512 -1.42 -8.84 -14.26
N SER A 513 -0.28 -8.20 -14.05
CA SER A 513 0.95 -8.58 -14.73
C SER A 513 2.09 -8.83 -13.78
N GLU A 514 2.66 -10.03 -13.85
CA GLU A 514 3.93 -10.40 -13.21
C GLU A 514 5.13 -10.11 -14.13
N SER A 515 4.90 -9.50 -15.29
CA SER A 515 5.92 -9.32 -16.30
C SER A 515 6.68 -8.01 -16.14
N PRO A 516 8.02 -8.03 -16.24
CA PRO A 516 8.82 -6.82 -16.36
C PRO A 516 8.86 -6.26 -17.80
N ALA A 517 8.20 -6.92 -18.74
CA ALA A 517 8.16 -6.48 -20.13
C ALA A 517 7.39 -5.15 -20.28
N VAL A 518 7.69 -4.43 -21.36
CA VAL A 518 6.95 -3.21 -21.69
C VAL A 518 5.53 -3.58 -22.13
N HIS A 519 4.53 -2.99 -21.47
CA HIS A 519 3.14 -3.05 -21.90
C HIS A 519 2.82 -1.83 -22.73
N GLN A 520 2.83 -1.99 -24.06
CA GLN A 520 2.54 -0.91 -24.98
C GLN A 520 1.07 -0.92 -25.37
N LEU A 521 0.35 0.11 -24.94
CA LEU A 521 -1.03 0.38 -25.33
C LEU A 521 -1.01 1.46 -26.42
N ALA A 522 -1.54 1.16 -27.60
CA ALA A 522 -1.60 2.11 -28.69
C ALA A 522 -3.00 2.20 -29.26
N GLY A 523 -3.52 3.42 -29.38
CA GLY A 523 -4.80 3.72 -29.99
C GLY A 523 -4.68 4.80 -31.04
N GLN A 524 -5.14 4.52 -32.30
CA GLN A 524 -5.53 5.54 -33.29
C GLN A 524 -7.04 5.55 -33.47
N ALA A 525 -7.74 4.58 -32.90
CA ALA A 525 -9.18 4.45 -32.76
C ALA A 525 -9.57 4.35 -31.30
N ALA A 526 -10.84 4.16 -31.01
CA ALA A 526 -11.37 4.15 -29.67
C ALA A 526 -10.55 3.26 -28.72
N LEU A 527 -9.96 3.88 -27.72
CA LEU A 527 -9.37 3.23 -26.57
C LEU A 527 -10.40 3.31 -25.44
N ASP A 528 -10.96 2.18 -25.08
CA ASP A 528 -11.97 2.07 -24.03
C ASP A 528 -11.45 1.13 -22.97
N LEU A 529 -10.86 1.69 -21.92
CA LEU A 529 -10.29 0.95 -20.80
C LEU A 529 -11.06 1.29 -19.54
N GLU A 530 -11.43 0.27 -18.77
CA GLU A 530 -12.12 0.43 -17.50
C GLU A 530 -11.57 -0.56 -16.46
N GLY A 531 -11.37 -0.07 -15.23
CA GLY A 531 -10.91 -0.86 -14.08
C GLY A 531 -9.42 -0.70 -13.81
N VAL A 532 -8.87 -1.58 -13.01
CA VAL A 532 -7.50 -1.51 -12.51
C VAL A 532 -6.53 -2.26 -13.42
N PHE A 533 -5.50 -1.58 -13.86
CA PHE A 533 -4.37 -2.13 -14.61
C PHE A 533 -3.16 -2.23 -13.69
N PHE A 534 -2.98 -3.40 -13.11
CA PHE A 534 -1.95 -3.68 -12.12
C PHE A 534 -0.75 -4.37 -12.78
N ALA A 535 0.33 -3.63 -12.97
CA ALA A 535 1.56 -4.08 -13.62
C ALA A 535 2.81 -3.52 -12.91
N PRO A 536 3.05 -3.88 -11.65
CA PRO A 536 4.02 -3.22 -10.78
C PRO A 536 5.47 -3.35 -11.27
N TRP A 537 5.79 -4.39 -12.04
CA TRP A 537 7.14 -4.57 -12.60
C TRP A 537 7.30 -3.99 -14.01
N ALA A 538 6.20 -3.65 -14.68
CA ALA A 538 6.23 -3.27 -16.08
C ALA A 538 6.30 -1.75 -16.28
N ARG A 539 6.95 -1.36 -17.37
CA ARG A 539 6.75 -0.06 -17.98
C ARG A 539 5.47 -0.10 -18.81
N VAL A 540 4.52 0.75 -18.49
CA VAL A 540 3.32 0.97 -19.32
C VAL A 540 3.58 2.15 -20.28
N VAL A 541 3.37 1.93 -21.56
CA VAL A 541 3.56 2.95 -22.60
C VAL A 541 2.26 3.17 -23.34
N TYR A 542 1.73 4.38 -23.27
CA TYR A 542 0.63 4.81 -24.10
C TYR A 542 1.16 5.51 -25.35
N ARG A 543 0.69 5.10 -26.53
CA ARG A 543 1.00 5.76 -27.80
C ARG A 543 -0.25 6.27 -28.47
N GLY A 544 -0.45 7.59 -28.40
CA GLY A 544 -1.54 8.27 -29.07
C GLY A 544 -1.13 8.90 -30.40
N ASN A 545 -2.12 9.16 -31.28
CA ASN A 545 -1.92 9.75 -32.58
C ASN A 545 -2.81 10.98 -32.82
N GLY A 546 -2.66 11.99 -31.95
CA GLY A 546 -3.32 13.29 -32.08
C GLY A 546 -4.77 13.33 -31.58
N SER A 547 -5.27 12.27 -30.94
CA SER A 547 -6.56 12.24 -30.27
C SER A 547 -6.41 12.37 -28.75
N GLN A 548 -7.44 12.91 -28.12
CA GLN A 548 -7.61 12.85 -26.67
C GLN A 548 -8.38 11.58 -26.37
N GLU A 549 -7.73 10.64 -25.69
CA GLU A 549 -8.36 9.39 -25.27
C GLU A 549 -8.64 9.47 -23.78
N GLN A 550 -9.91 9.34 -23.42
CA GLN A 550 -10.34 9.29 -22.03
C GLN A 550 -10.62 7.85 -21.65
N VAL A 551 -9.98 7.39 -20.58
CA VAL A 551 -10.12 6.03 -20.06
C VAL A 551 -10.66 6.05 -18.63
N ALA A 552 -11.56 5.13 -18.31
CA ALA A 552 -12.08 4.92 -16.97
C ALA A 552 -11.18 3.91 -16.20
N ALA A 553 -9.88 4.01 -16.43
CA ALA A 553 -8.88 3.08 -15.90
C ALA A 553 -8.05 3.73 -14.78
N GLN A 554 -7.54 2.88 -13.92
CA GLN A 554 -6.52 3.18 -12.93
C GLN A 554 -5.25 2.40 -13.28
N PHE A 555 -4.09 3.05 -13.18
CA PHE A 555 -2.83 2.38 -13.48
C PHE A 555 -1.95 2.30 -12.24
N VAL A 556 -1.50 1.07 -11.94
CA VAL A 556 -0.44 0.78 -10.98
C VAL A 556 0.69 0.15 -11.77
N SER A 557 1.81 0.85 -11.93
CA SER A 557 2.90 0.39 -12.79
C SER A 557 4.28 0.79 -12.23
N ARG A 558 5.33 0.14 -12.73
CA ARG A 558 6.69 0.55 -12.42
C ARG A 558 6.97 1.96 -12.96
N THR A 559 6.73 2.17 -14.25
CA THR A 559 6.84 3.50 -14.90
C THR A 559 5.70 3.69 -15.89
N LEU A 560 5.36 4.94 -16.21
CA LEU A 560 4.33 5.28 -17.17
C LEU A 560 4.86 6.29 -18.21
N SER A 561 4.64 6.00 -19.47
CA SER A 561 5.04 6.89 -20.58
C SER A 561 3.86 7.22 -21.48
N SER A 562 3.72 8.49 -21.85
CA SER A 562 2.87 8.92 -22.96
C SER A 562 3.76 9.38 -24.11
N GLU A 563 3.74 8.64 -25.21
CA GLU A 563 4.56 8.90 -26.39
C GLU A 563 3.71 9.33 -27.58
N GLY A 564 4.25 10.18 -28.42
CA GLY A 564 3.57 10.63 -29.66
C GLY A 564 2.78 11.93 -29.46
N GLN A 565 1.62 12.05 -30.12
CA GLN A 565 0.80 13.27 -30.10
C GLN A 565 -0.53 13.08 -29.34
N GLY A 566 -0.68 11.96 -28.63
CA GLY A 566 -1.92 11.64 -27.91
C GLY A 566 -1.92 12.14 -26.47
N LEU A 567 -3.10 12.58 -26.04
CA LEU A 567 -3.37 12.91 -24.64
C LEU A 567 -4.10 11.74 -23.99
N LEU A 568 -3.48 11.16 -22.98
CA LEU A 568 -4.12 10.15 -22.12
C LEU A 568 -4.83 10.86 -20.96
N VAL A 569 -6.15 10.79 -20.94
CA VAL A 569 -6.96 11.32 -19.84
C VAL A 569 -7.44 10.15 -18.96
N VAL A 570 -6.90 10.06 -17.76
CA VAL A 570 -7.21 9.01 -16.79
C VAL A 570 -8.28 9.50 -15.83
N ARG A 571 -9.40 8.80 -15.79
CA ARG A 571 -10.52 9.08 -14.90
C ARG A 571 -11.18 7.77 -14.48
N PRO A 572 -10.67 7.11 -13.45
CA PRO A 572 -11.27 5.86 -12.96
C PRO A 572 -12.71 6.08 -12.50
N ASN A 573 -13.49 5.02 -12.55
CA ASN A 573 -14.79 4.99 -11.91
C ASN A 573 -14.56 4.78 -10.41
N PHE A 574 -15.07 5.66 -9.55
CA PHE A 574 -14.91 5.60 -8.10
C PHE A 574 -15.30 4.21 -7.54
N ASP A 575 -16.46 3.70 -7.93
CA ASP A 575 -16.97 2.41 -7.43
C ASP A 575 -16.14 1.21 -7.89
N ARG A 576 -15.20 1.40 -8.81
CA ARG A 576 -14.39 0.36 -9.45
C ARG A 576 -12.88 0.66 -9.43
N ALA A 577 -12.48 1.67 -8.71
CA ALA A 577 -11.09 2.02 -8.48
C ALA A 577 -10.60 1.45 -7.14
N VAL A 578 -9.33 1.18 -7.04
CA VAL A 578 -8.66 0.97 -5.75
C VAL A 578 -8.58 2.33 -5.06
N LEU A 579 -9.08 2.40 -3.84
CA LEU A 579 -8.97 3.59 -3.02
C LEU A 579 -7.59 3.66 -2.40
N PHE A 580 -7.12 4.85 -2.11
CA PHE A 580 -5.86 5.04 -1.43
C PHE A 580 -5.99 4.47 0.00
N PRO A 581 -5.13 3.53 0.43
CA PRO A 581 -5.18 3.07 1.80
C PRO A 581 -4.83 4.25 2.70
N ALA A 582 -5.71 4.56 3.63
CA ALA A 582 -5.36 5.47 4.71
C ALA A 582 -4.29 4.79 5.54
N ASP A 583 -3.17 5.48 5.78
CA ASP A 583 -2.15 4.97 6.68
C ASP A 583 -2.76 4.84 8.08
N PRO A 584 -2.63 3.69 8.73
CA PRO A 584 -3.10 3.53 10.09
C PRO A 584 -2.35 4.51 10.99
N ASP A 585 -3.10 5.35 11.71
CA ASP A 585 -2.55 6.22 12.74
C ASP A 585 -2.67 5.53 14.11
N THR A 586 -1.72 5.76 14.99
CA THR A 586 -1.71 5.17 16.32
C THR A 586 -1.79 6.25 17.40
N GLN A 587 -2.67 6.02 18.37
CA GLN A 587 -2.85 6.90 19.51
C GLN A 587 -2.63 6.14 20.81
N LEU A 588 -1.79 6.69 21.70
CA LEU A 588 -1.66 6.18 23.06
C LEU A 588 -2.92 6.54 23.86
N ILE A 589 -3.53 5.51 24.45
CA ILE A 589 -4.62 5.65 25.42
C ILE A 589 -3.97 5.56 26.80
N ARG A 590 -3.95 6.64 27.55
CA ARG A 590 -3.36 6.69 28.90
C ARG A 590 -4.42 6.91 29.95
#